data_d0bf0df074785dd98a5ead69ff6fe174
#
_entry.id   d0bf0df074785dd98a5ead69ff6fe174
#
_cell.length_a   1.000
_cell.length_b   1.000
_cell.length_c   1.000
_cell.angle_alpha   90.00
_cell.angle_beta   90.00
_cell.angle_gamma   90.00
#
_symmetry.space_group_name_H-M   'P 1'
#
loop_
_entity.id
_entity.type
_entity.pdbx_description
1 polymer ?
#
loop_
_entity_poly.entity_id
_entity_poly.type
_entity_poly.pdbx_seq_one_letter_code
_entity_poly.pdbx_strand_id
1 'polypeptide(L)' 'MKIIFIFLYLVNGQVERIPVTLHKGQNCDDKFMELVKVNEEKTRVLYKNTIVWAHYCKSKKGEWIQ' A
#
# COMPACT_ATOMS: atom_id res chain seq x y z
N MET A 1 7.65 12.43 -11.97
CA MET A 1 6.89 12.00 -10.78
C MET A 1 5.53 11.47 -11.19
N LYS A 2 5.08 10.44 -10.53
CA LYS A 2 3.80 9.82 -10.82
C LYS A 2 3.01 9.70 -9.52
N ILE A 3 1.76 10.16 -9.54
CA ILE A 3 0.89 10.04 -8.36
C ILE A 3 0.02 8.80 -8.53
N ILE A 4 0.02 7.95 -7.53
CA ILE A 4 -0.79 6.74 -7.51
C ILE A 4 -1.52 6.66 -6.18
N PHE A 5 -2.50 5.76 -6.12
CA PHE A 5 -3.21 5.46 -4.89
C PHE A 5 -2.94 4.03 -4.48
N ILE A 6 -2.59 3.83 -3.24
CA ILE A 6 -2.42 2.50 -2.67
C ILE A 6 -3.67 2.20 -1.84
N PHE A 7 -4.31 1.09 -2.14
CA PHE A 7 -5.49 0.64 -1.42
C PHE A 7 -5.09 -0.51 -0.51
N LEU A 8 -5.39 -0.37 0.78
CA LEU A 8 -5.09 -1.38 1.78
C LEU A 8 -6.40 -1.98 2.28
N TYR A 9 -6.51 -3.30 2.22
CA TYR A 9 -7.66 -4.02 2.78
C TYR A 9 -7.27 -4.54 4.15
N LEU A 10 -7.93 -4.04 5.18
CA LEU A 10 -7.64 -4.37 6.55
C LEU A 10 -8.56 -5.49 7.05
N VAL A 11 -8.07 -6.27 8.00
CA VAL A 11 -8.84 -7.40 8.54
C VAL A 11 -10.09 -6.95 9.28
N ASN A 12 -10.16 -5.68 9.71
CA ASN A 12 -11.34 -5.14 10.38
C ASN A 12 -12.46 -4.74 9.41
N GLY A 13 -12.28 -4.97 8.11
CA GLY A 13 -13.26 -4.63 7.10
C GLY A 13 -13.10 -3.25 6.48
N GLN A 14 -12.13 -2.47 6.94
CA GLN A 14 -11.89 -1.14 6.39
C GLN A 14 -10.98 -1.21 5.17
N VAL A 15 -11.15 -0.25 4.29
CA VAL A 15 -10.29 -0.06 3.12
C VAL A 15 -9.70 1.33 3.20
N GLU A 16 -8.38 1.42 3.20
CA GLU A 16 -7.67 2.69 3.23
C GLU A 16 -7.18 3.03 1.83
N ARG A 17 -7.37 4.28 1.43
CA ARG A 17 -6.86 4.79 0.16
C ARG A 17 -5.81 5.85 0.47
N ILE A 18 -4.57 5.60 0.06
CA ILE A 18 -3.45 6.46 0.40
C ILE A 18 -2.82 6.99 -0.89
N PRO A 19 -2.83 8.30 -1.11
CA PRO A 19 -2.13 8.86 -2.26
C PRO A 19 -0.63 8.89 -1.97
N VAL A 20 0.16 8.45 -2.94
CA VAL A 20 1.63 8.48 -2.83
C VAL A 20 2.22 8.98 -4.14
N THR A 21 3.42 9.50 -4.05
CA THR A 21 4.17 9.96 -5.21
C THR A 21 5.29 8.99 -5.50
N LEU A 22 5.34 8.46 -6.72
CA LEU A 22 6.45 7.60 -7.15
C LEU A 22 7.49 8.45 -7.85
N HIS A 23 8.73 8.32 -7.40
CA HIS A 23 9.88 8.92 -8.05
C HIS A 23 10.44 7.94 -9.08
N LYS A 24 11.29 8.44 -9.98
CA LYS A 24 11.91 7.60 -10.99
C LYS A 24 12.61 6.41 -10.33
N GLY A 25 12.34 5.22 -10.83
CA GLY A 25 12.94 4.00 -10.30
C GLY A 25 12.19 3.37 -9.15
N GLN A 26 11.15 4.00 -8.64
CA GLN A 26 10.33 3.42 -7.57
C GLN A 26 9.11 2.72 -8.13
N ASN A 27 8.65 1.69 -7.42
CA ASN A 27 7.41 1.01 -7.77
C ASN A 27 6.44 1.06 -6.58
N CYS A 28 5.24 0.52 -6.80
CA CYS A 28 4.21 0.52 -5.78
C CYS A 28 4.62 -0.25 -4.52
N ASP A 29 5.29 -1.39 -4.70
CA ASP A 29 5.70 -2.20 -3.56
C ASP A 29 6.66 -1.45 -2.65
N ASP A 30 7.58 -0.67 -3.22
CA ASP A 30 8.51 0.14 -2.43
C ASP A 30 7.73 1.11 -1.53
N LYS A 31 6.72 1.77 -2.09
CA LYS A 31 5.91 2.71 -1.32
C LYS A 31 5.03 2.00 -0.31
N PHE A 32 4.48 0.85 -0.67
CA PHE A 32 3.69 0.06 0.26
C PHE A 32 4.51 -0.31 1.49
N MET A 33 5.74 -0.76 1.29
CA MET A 33 6.60 -1.16 2.41
C MET A 33 6.98 0.02 3.30
N GLU A 34 6.98 1.23 2.77
CA GLU A 34 7.21 2.43 3.59
C GLU A 34 6.01 2.78 4.45
N LEU A 35 4.81 2.45 4.01
CA LEU A 35 3.57 2.79 4.71
C LEU A 35 3.22 1.82 5.83
N VAL A 36 3.70 0.60 5.75
CA VAL A 36 3.32 -0.46 6.65
C VAL A 36 4.53 -0.93 7.45
N LYS A 37 4.24 -1.70 8.50
CA LYS A 37 5.29 -2.31 9.31
C LYS A 37 5.11 -3.82 9.25
N VAL A 38 6.23 -4.53 9.23
CA VAL A 38 6.23 -5.99 9.29
C VAL A 38 6.39 -6.38 10.75
N ASN A 39 5.61 -7.36 11.22
CA ASN A 39 5.72 -7.81 12.60
C ASN A 39 7.06 -8.53 12.82
N GLU A 40 7.37 -8.86 14.10
CA GLU A 40 8.65 -9.47 14.45
C GLU A 40 8.88 -10.80 13.74
N GLU A 41 7.82 -11.56 13.54
CA GLU A 41 7.90 -12.85 12.88
C GLU A 41 7.95 -12.76 11.37
N LYS A 42 7.76 -11.54 10.82
CA LYS A 42 7.72 -11.27 9.40
C LYS A 42 6.63 -12.05 8.67
N THR A 43 5.56 -12.36 9.38
CA THR A 43 4.44 -13.13 8.84
C THR A 43 3.22 -12.26 8.53
N ARG A 44 3.17 -11.05 9.10
CA ARG A 44 2.04 -10.14 8.93
C ARG A 44 2.52 -8.73 8.64
N VAL A 45 1.71 -8.01 7.90
CA VAL A 45 1.95 -6.60 7.59
C VAL A 45 0.91 -5.76 8.31
N LEU A 46 1.35 -4.71 8.97
CA LEU A 46 0.47 -3.89 9.81
C LEU A 46 0.44 -2.44 9.31
N TYR A 47 -0.74 -1.86 9.30
CA TYR A 47 -0.94 -0.44 9.04
C TYR A 47 -1.73 0.14 10.21
N LYS A 48 -1.12 1.08 10.93
CA LYS A 48 -1.71 1.68 12.15
C LYS A 48 -2.20 0.60 13.11
N ASN A 49 -1.36 -0.41 13.32
CA ASN A 49 -1.62 -1.54 14.22
C ASN A 49 -2.75 -2.47 13.77
N THR A 50 -3.16 -2.38 12.51
CA THR A 50 -4.20 -3.27 11.97
C THR A 50 -3.58 -4.11 10.87
N ILE A 51 -3.86 -5.41 10.88
CA ILE A 51 -3.31 -6.32 9.88
C ILE A 51 -3.88 -6.01 8.50
N VAL A 52 -2.99 -5.91 7.51
CA VAL A 52 -3.36 -5.73 6.12
C VAL A 52 -3.33 -7.10 5.45
N TRP A 53 -4.48 -7.55 4.93
CA TRP A 53 -4.56 -8.87 4.31
C TRP A 53 -4.42 -8.81 2.78
N ALA A 54 -4.63 -7.64 2.20
CA ALA A 54 -4.47 -7.45 0.75
C ALA A 54 -4.21 -5.99 0.45
N HIS A 55 -3.54 -5.72 -0.66
CA HIS A 55 -3.34 -4.36 -1.14
C HIS A 55 -3.27 -4.36 -2.66
N TYR A 56 -3.54 -3.21 -3.25
CA TYR A 56 -3.32 -3.00 -4.66
C TYR A 56 -3.08 -1.53 -4.93
N CYS A 57 -2.61 -1.23 -6.13
CA CYS A 57 -2.29 0.13 -6.53
C CYS A 57 -3.04 0.49 -7.80
N LYS A 58 -3.48 1.75 -7.88
CA LYS A 58 -4.08 2.30 -9.08
C LYS A 58 -3.44 3.63 -9.40
N SER A 59 -3.33 3.95 -10.68
CA SER A 59 -2.89 5.27 -11.10
C SER A 59 -3.98 6.30 -10.81
N LYS A 60 -3.61 7.57 -10.92
CA LYS A 60 -4.57 8.66 -10.76
C LYS A 60 -5.74 8.53 -11.75
N LYS A 61 -5.51 7.90 -12.90
CA LYS A 61 -6.53 7.69 -13.92
C LYS A 61 -7.37 6.43 -13.69
N GLY A 62 -7.10 5.70 -12.60
CA GLY A 62 -7.84 4.50 -12.28
C GLY A 62 -7.31 3.22 -12.91
N GLU A 63 -6.15 3.26 -13.51
CA GLU A 63 -5.53 2.07 -14.11
C GLU A 63 -4.79 1.26 -13.04
N TRP A 64 -4.88 -0.07 -13.18
CA TRP A 64 -4.16 -0.96 -12.28
C TRP A 64 -2.65 -0.85 -12.52
N ILE A 65 -1.88 -0.87 -11.43
CA ILE A 65 -0.43 -0.81 -11.46
C ILE A 65 0.11 -2.00 -10.67
N GLN A 66 1.05 -2.69 -11.28
CA GLN A 66 1.73 -3.79 -10.60
C GLN A 66 3.15 -3.39 -10.21
#